data_420216e318a69252fa1fdccd5342462c
#
_entry.id   420216e318a69252fa1fdccd5342462c
#
_cell.length_a   1.000
_cell.length_b   1.000
_cell.length_c   1.000
_cell.angle_alpha   90.00
_cell.angle_beta   90.00
_cell.angle_gamma   90.00
#
_symmetry.space_group_name_H-M   'P 1'
#
loop_
_entity.id
_entity.type
_entity.pdbx_description
1 polymer ?
#
loop_
_entity_poly.entity_id
_entity_poly.type
_entity_poly.pdbx_seq_one_letter_code
_entity_poly.pdbx_strand_id
1 'polypeptide(L)'
;MTNRAWLLLLSAALSACAQKSAEEGAEPAPATVAAAAETAPTAQDGANGVAIWVHPQDGARSLILGAGGTGGLEVYGLDGALRQRIDDIEASHVTVRYGFDLGGRRIPLVLVFDPMRSQLFPYTIGDDGRLSRLSGTPVQADDDLVGLCSYTSPVSGRVYALGMTDGGQMLQWEYFTKGDAVEARLVRSVPVGKGAEYCVVDDASGTLYYGDEALGVMALPASVETDPARTVVDLAAPRGGLAAEVKGVGFVHGADGRPLVVVTDASAERFAIYGPEGGPIGRFQIGAGGAVDAVGESEGLAVAAVPMGEAYPEGILVVADQDNDGEHSNFKIVGWREARVAAGIADTAFAD
;
A
#
# COMPACT_ATOMS: atom_id res chain seq x y z
N MET A 1 78.77 16.45 28.35
CA MET A 1 77.94 17.48 28.97
C MET A 1 76.83 17.86 28.00
N THR A 2 75.68 17.26 28.21
CA THR A 2 74.34 17.86 28.25
C THR A 2 73.79 18.51 26.97
N ASN A 3 72.80 17.86 26.38
CA ASN A 3 71.48 18.46 26.25
C ASN A 3 70.50 17.41 25.70
N ARG A 4 69.71 16.83 26.57
CA ARG A 4 68.50 16.08 26.28
C ARG A 4 67.38 16.84 26.94
N ALA A 5 66.58 17.55 26.16
CA ALA A 5 65.21 17.98 26.47
C ALA A 5 64.71 18.74 25.25
N TRP A 6 63.83 18.12 24.50
CA TRP A 6 62.84 18.75 23.58
C TRP A 6 62.26 17.67 22.64
N LEU A 7 61.39 16.87 23.18
CA LEU A 7 60.54 15.96 22.36
C LEU A 7 59.44 15.36 23.26
N LEU A 8 58.50 16.16 23.61
CA LEU A 8 57.23 15.69 24.22
C LEU A 8 56.21 16.86 24.26
N LEU A 9 55.66 17.26 23.11
CA LEU A 9 54.46 18.14 23.03
C LEU A 9 53.97 18.21 21.57
N LEU A 10 53.63 17.07 20.98
CA LEU A 10 52.92 17.06 19.67
C LEU A 10 52.11 15.77 19.45
N SER A 11 51.28 15.38 20.42
CA SER A 11 50.38 14.23 20.27
C SER A 11 49.02 14.37 20.89
N ALA A 12 48.56 15.59 21.19
CA ALA A 12 47.26 15.82 21.80
C ALA A 12 46.25 16.61 20.92
N ALA A 13 46.59 16.88 19.66
CA ALA A 13 45.74 17.72 18.79
C ALA A 13 44.99 16.93 17.67
N LEU A 14 45.15 15.63 17.55
CA LEU A 14 44.52 14.85 16.48
C LEU A 14 43.28 14.02 16.90
N SER A 15 43.01 13.96 18.23
CA SER A 15 41.84 13.18 18.70
C SER A 15 40.54 13.98 18.82
N ALA A 16 40.57 15.30 18.67
CA ALA A 16 39.39 16.15 18.82
C ALA A 16 38.60 16.37 17.51
N CYS A 17 39.17 16.06 16.34
CA CYS A 17 38.47 16.20 15.05
C CYS A 17 37.73 14.94 14.60
N ALA A 18 37.99 13.78 15.20
CA ALA A 18 37.35 12.53 14.80
C ALA A 18 36.00 12.24 15.53
N GLN A 19 35.71 12.98 16.60
CA GLN A 19 34.45 12.80 17.36
C GLN A 19 33.34 13.77 16.97
N LYS A 20 33.62 14.78 16.13
CA LYS A 20 32.61 15.79 15.74
C LYS A 20 31.92 15.48 14.40
N SER A 21 32.35 14.44 13.70
CA SER A 21 31.79 14.05 12.39
C SER A 21 30.84 12.85 12.45
N ALA A 22 30.53 12.31 13.63
CA ALA A 22 29.62 11.16 13.79
C ALA A 22 28.22 11.54 14.34
N GLU A 23 27.98 12.81 14.68
CA GLU A 23 26.68 13.28 15.17
C GLU A 23 25.95 14.27 14.21
N GLU A 24 26.57 14.64 13.10
CA GLU A 24 25.94 15.45 12.08
C GLU A 24 25.37 14.57 10.99
N GLY A 25 24.13 14.03 11.17
CA GLY A 25 23.43 13.36 10.08
C GLY A 25 22.48 12.22 10.43
N ALA A 26 22.30 11.88 11.69
CA ALA A 26 21.22 10.94 12.03
C ALA A 26 19.87 11.67 11.85
N GLU A 27 19.09 11.21 10.86
CA GLU A 27 17.71 11.65 10.70
C GLU A 27 16.98 11.42 12.04
N PRO A 28 16.20 12.39 12.56
CA PRO A 28 15.44 12.20 13.78
C PRO A 28 14.53 10.97 13.61
N ALA A 29 14.41 10.18 14.68
CA ALA A 29 13.50 9.03 14.66
C ALA A 29 12.10 9.49 14.25
N PRO A 30 11.42 8.75 13.39
CA PRO A 30 10.07 9.10 12.95
C PRO A 30 9.12 9.12 14.16
N ALA A 31 8.14 10.02 14.13
CA ALA A 31 7.13 10.05 15.17
C ALA A 31 6.26 8.78 15.09
N THR A 32 5.80 8.31 16.25
CA THR A 32 4.97 7.14 16.36
C THR A 32 3.50 7.55 16.47
N VAL A 33 2.64 6.95 15.65
CA VAL A 33 1.18 6.99 15.80
C VAL A 33 0.70 5.67 16.40
N ALA A 34 -0.24 5.72 17.33
CA ALA A 34 -0.84 4.50 17.86
C ALA A 34 -1.85 3.91 16.86
N ALA A 35 -1.88 2.59 16.71
CA ALA A 35 -2.98 1.93 16.03
C ALA A 35 -4.30 2.22 16.79
N ALA A 36 -5.34 2.62 16.08
CA ALA A 36 -6.65 2.94 16.65
C ALA A 36 -7.48 1.67 16.92
N ALA A 37 -7.32 0.68 16.06
CA ALA A 37 -7.94 -0.64 16.13
C ALA A 37 -7.11 -1.63 15.31
N GLU A 38 -7.46 -2.90 15.45
CA GLU A 38 -6.97 -3.99 14.61
C GLU A 38 -8.12 -4.89 14.20
N THR A 39 -7.94 -5.63 13.12
CA THR A 39 -8.92 -6.65 12.74
C THR A 39 -8.78 -7.88 13.64
N ALA A 40 -9.86 -8.68 13.71
CA ALA A 40 -9.70 -10.04 14.19
C ALA A 40 -8.57 -10.73 13.39
N PRO A 41 -7.79 -11.61 14.03
CA PRO A 41 -6.75 -12.36 13.35
C PRO A 41 -7.27 -13.10 12.12
N THR A 42 -6.45 -13.18 11.08
CA THR A 42 -6.76 -13.99 9.89
C THR A 42 -6.92 -15.47 10.25
N ALA A 43 -7.63 -16.22 9.43
CA ALA A 43 -7.87 -17.65 9.72
C ALA A 43 -6.58 -18.49 9.74
N GLN A 44 -5.57 -18.04 9.02
CA GLN A 44 -4.22 -18.59 8.93
C GLN A 44 -3.24 -17.43 8.79
N ASP A 45 -1.97 -17.62 9.07
CA ASP A 45 -0.96 -16.59 8.79
C ASP A 45 -0.90 -16.23 7.30
N GLY A 46 -0.58 -14.97 7.01
CA GLY A 46 -0.42 -14.49 5.66
C GLY A 46 -1.30 -13.28 5.31
N ALA A 47 -1.57 -12.38 6.26
CA ALA A 47 -2.13 -11.08 5.94
C ALA A 47 -1.22 -10.38 4.94
N ASN A 48 -1.74 -10.06 3.73
CA ASN A 48 -0.94 -9.58 2.64
C ASN A 48 -1.59 -8.35 1.98
N GLY A 49 -2.25 -8.52 0.84
CA GLY A 49 -2.93 -7.43 0.16
C GLY A 49 -4.17 -6.97 0.93
N VAL A 50 -4.41 -5.68 0.94
CA VAL A 50 -5.58 -5.06 1.58
C VAL A 50 -6.19 -3.99 0.69
N ALA A 51 -7.51 -3.88 0.72
CA ALA A 51 -8.26 -2.81 0.05
C ALA A 51 -9.34 -2.25 0.97
N ILE A 52 -9.68 -0.98 0.78
CA ILE A 52 -10.77 -0.32 1.50
C ILE A 52 -11.92 -0.09 0.53
N TRP A 53 -13.09 -0.65 0.84
CA TRP A 53 -14.31 -0.29 0.15
C TRP A 53 -15.03 0.80 0.94
N VAL A 54 -15.12 1.99 0.35
CA VAL A 54 -15.85 3.11 0.92
C VAL A 54 -17.33 2.99 0.57
N HIS A 55 -18.18 2.92 1.57
CA HIS A 55 -19.62 2.83 1.36
C HIS A 55 -20.15 4.16 0.76
N PRO A 56 -20.87 4.11 -0.39
CA PRO A 56 -21.17 5.32 -1.16
C PRO A 56 -22.12 6.32 -0.50
N GLN A 57 -22.83 5.94 0.56
CA GLN A 57 -23.85 6.79 1.22
C GLN A 57 -23.56 6.99 2.72
N ASP A 58 -22.81 6.08 3.34
CA ASP A 58 -22.54 6.10 4.78
C ASP A 58 -21.11 5.57 5.04
N GLY A 59 -20.17 6.47 5.17
CA GLY A 59 -18.76 6.13 5.39
C GLY A 59 -18.53 5.20 6.59
N ALA A 60 -19.37 5.27 7.63
CA ALA A 60 -19.25 4.37 8.79
C ALA A 60 -19.55 2.89 8.46
N ARG A 61 -20.19 2.61 7.31
CA ARG A 61 -20.44 1.26 6.79
C ARG A 61 -19.36 0.76 5.83
N SER A 62 -18.28 1.50 5.66
CA SER A 62 -17.14 1.09 4.85
C SER A 62 -16.52 -0.20 5.37
N LEU A 63 -15.84 -0.93 4.50
CA LEU A 63 -15.29 -2.25 4.79
C LEU A 63 -13.81 -2.32 4.45
N ILE A 64 -13.11 -3.14 5.21
CA ILE A 64 -11.74 -3.54 4.93
C ILE A 64 -11.78 -4.94 4.30
N LEU A 65 -11.16 -5.10 3.15
CA LEU A 65 -11.03 -6.35 2.42
C LEU A 65 -9.60 -6.83 2.60
N GLY A 66 -9.39 -7.87 3.39
CA GLY A 66 -8.07 -8.41 3.69
C GLY A 66 -7.83 -9.73 2.98
N ALA A 67 -6.71 -9.84 2.29
CA ALA A 67 -6.24 -11.09 1.73
C ALA A 67 -5.44 -11.83 2.82
N GLY A 68 -5.98 -12.95 3.31
CA GLY A 68 -5.46 -13.73 4.44
C GLY A 68 -4.73 -15.01 4.01
N GLY A 69 -4.08 -15.00 2.85
CA GLY A 69 -3.35 -16.16 2.34
C GLY A 69 -4.25 -17.38 2.18
N THR A 70 -3.84 -18.50 2.76
CA THR A 70 -4.63 -19.75 2.78
C THR A 70 -5.92 -19.64 3.61
N GLY A 71 -6.07 -18.60 4.41
CA GLY A 71 -7.29 -18.25 5.15
C GLY A 71 -8.41 -17.70 4.26
N GLY A 72 -8.12 -17.33 3.02
CA GLY A 72 -9.07 -16.81 2.05
C GLY A 72 -9.18 -15.29 2.04
N LEU A 73 -10.28 -14.78 1.48
CA LEU A 73 -10.61 -13.35 1.51
C LEU A 73 -11.50 -13.05 2.71
N GLU A 74 -11.08 -12.12 3.55
CA GLU A 74 -11.77 -11.73 4.75
C GLU A 74 -12.27 -10.28 4.66
N VAL A 75 -13.48 -10.05 5.16
CA VAL A 75 -14.16 -8.75 5.13
C VAL A 75 -14.40 -8.29 6.55
N TYR A 76 -13.92 -7.12 6.89
CA TYR A 76 -14.01 -6.58 8.23
C TYR A 76 -14.75 -5.23 8.22
N GLY A 77 -15.40 -4.91 9.34
CA GLY A 77 -15.87 -3.55 9.61
C GLY A 77 -14.74 -2.63 10.05
N LEU A 78 -15.01 -1.35 10.16
CA LEU A 78 -14.05 -0.35 10.66
C LEU A 78 -13.73 -0.53 12.16
N ASP A 79 -14.52 -1.35 12.86
CA ASP A 79 -14.29 -1.79 14.23
C ASP A 79 -13.38 -3.02 14.32
N GLY A 80 -12.82 -3.49 13.19
CA GLY A 80 -11.97 -4.67 13.09
C GLY A 80 -12.72 -6.00 13.15
N ALA A 81 -14.05 -6.01 13.41
CA ALA A 81 -14.80 -7.24 13.52
C ALA A 81 -14.99 -7.92 12.15
N LEU A 82 -14.76 -9.23 12.09
CA LEU A 82 -15.00 -10.04 10.91
C LEU A 82 -16.49 -10.04 10.54
N ARG A 83 -16.81 -9.68 9.29
CA ARG A 83 -18.18 -9.66 8.75
C ARG A 83 -18.45 -10.83 7.80
N GLN A 84 -17.44 -11.23 7.04
CA GLN A 84 -17.55 -12.33 6.08
C GLN A 84 -16.17 -12.93 5.82
N ARG A 85 -16.13 -14.23 5.57
CA ARG A 85 -14.98 -14.96 5.03
C ARG A 85 -15.40 -15.71 3.79
N ILE A 86 -14.56 -15.68 2.76
CA ILE A 86 -14.66 -16.47 1.54
C ILE A 86 -13.46 -17.42 1.56
N ASP A 87 -13.70 -18.67 1.87
CA ASP A 87 -12.71 -19.71 2.16
C ASP A 87 -12.58 -20.78 1.06
N ASP A 88 -13.31 -20.61 -0.04
CA ASP A 88 -13.21 -21.47 -1.23
C ASP A 88 -12.12 -21.03 -2.22
N ILE A 89 -11.35 -20.01 -1.83
CA ILE A 89 -10.17 -19.49 -2.53
C ILE A 89 -9.04 -19.25 -1.55
N GLU A 90 -7.80 -19.28 -2.03
CA GLU A 90 -6.70 -18.58 -1.37
C GLU A 90 -6.69 -17.13 -1.85
N ALA A 91 -6.25 -16.21 -1.01
CA ALA A 91 -6.21 -14.80 -1.36
C ALA A 91 -4.89 -14.17 -0.94
N SER A 92 -4.07 -13.74 -1.91
CA SER A 92 -2.85 -12.98 -1.62
C SER A 92 -3.03 -11.49 -1.88
N HIS A 93 -3.83 -11.12 -2.86
CA HIS A 93 -4.04 -9.71 -3.21
C HIS A 93 -5.51 -9.42 -3.52
N VAL A 94 -5.95 -8.22 -3.18
CA VAL A 94 -7.30 -7.74 -3.43
C VAL A 94 -7.28 -6.28 -3.85
N THR A 95 -8.15 -5.91 -4.78
CA THR A 95 -8.36 -4.51 -5.18
C THR A 95 -9.85 -4.25 -5.42
N VAL A 96 -10.28 -3.01 -5.24
CA VAL A 96 -11.67 -2.59 -5.48
C VAL A 96 -11.73 -1.41 -6.43
N ARG A 97 -12.69 -1.46 -7.37
CA ARG A 97 -12.94 -0.39 -8.32
C ARG A 97 -14.43 -0.06 -8.38
N TYR A 98 -14.75 1.23 -8.36
CA TYR A 98 -16.14 1.70 -8.34
C TYR A 98 -16.68 1.92 -9.76
N GLY A 99 -17.99 1.80 -9.89
CA GLY A 99 -18.68 2.19 -11.10
C GLY A 99 -18.44 1.30 -12.32
N PHE A 100 -18.02 0.05 -12.11
CA PHE A 100 -17.95 -0.93 -13.21
C PHE A 100 -19.33 -1.19 -13.80
N ASP A 101 -19.45 -1.12 -15.11
CA ASP A 101 -20.72 -1.32 -15.80
C ASP A 101 -20.98 -2.80 -16.04
N LEU A 102 -21.88 -3.39 -15.27
CA LEU A 102 -22.33 -4.75 -15.43
C LEU A 102 -23.73 -4.78 -16.07
N GLY A 103 -23.78 -4.82 -17.39
CA GLY A 103 -25.07 -4.88 -18.11
C GLY A 103 -25.96 -3.68 -17.86
N GLY A 104 -25.42 -2.48 -17.78
CA GLY A 104 -26.12 -1.21 -17.50
C GLY A 104 -26.29 -0.90 -16.01
N ARG A 105 -25.80 -1.75 -15.11
CA ARG A 105 -25.76 -1.48 -13.65
C ARG A 105 -24.35 -1.09 -13.24
N ARG A 106 -24.22 0.00 -12.52
CA ARG A 106 -22.95 0.43 -11.93
C ARG A 106 -22.72 -0.29 -10.59
N ILE A 107 -21.67 -1.10 -10.51
CA ILE A 107 -21.33 -1.90 -9.32
C ILE A 107 -19.89 -1.66 -8.89
N PRO A 108 -19.52 -1.91 -7.62
CA PRO A 108 -18.14 -2.10 -7.22
C PRO A 108 -17.64 -3.43 -7.81
N LEU A 109 -16.51 -3.39 -8.51
CA LEU A 109 -15.80 -4.58 -8.96
C LEU A 109 -14.65 -4.84 -7.98
N VAL A 110 -14.66 -5.98 -7.32
CA VAL A 110 -13.58 -6.47 -6.47
C VAL A 110 -12.85 -7.57 -7.23
N LEU A 111 -11.54 -7.47 -7.30
CA LEU A 111 -10.69 -8.50 -7.92
C LEU A 111 -9.79 -9.10 -6.86
N VAL A 112 -9.77 -10.42 -6.80
CA VAL A 112 -8.98 -11.19 -5.83
C VAL A 112 -8.07 -12.13 -6.58
N PHE A 113 -6.79 -12.12 -6.27
CA PHE A 113 -5.83 -13.07 -6.82
C PHE A 113 -5.72 -14.30 -5.91
N ASP A 114 -5.91 -15.45 -6.52
CA ASP A 114 -5.73 -16.79 -5.92
C ASP A 114 -4.41 -17.38 -6.42
N PRO A 115 -3.35 -17.42 -5.62
CA PRO A 115 -2.04 -17.90 -6.04
C PRO A 115 -2.02 -19.41 -6.31
N MET A 116 -2.86 -20.21 -5.64
CA MET A 116 -2.95 -21.65 -5.90
C MET A 116 -3.47 -21.98 -7.28
N ARG A 117 -4.29 -21.12 -7.84
CA ARG A 117 -4.86 -21.27 -9.19
C ARG A 117 -4.18 -20.37 -10.20
N SER A 118 -3.34 -19.43 -9.75
CA SER A 118 -2.79 -18.32 -10.55
C SER A 118 -3.89 -17.58 -11.30
N GLN A 119 -5.00 -17.27 -10.61
CA GLN A 119 -6.20 -16.71 -11.23
C GLN A 119 -6.73 -15.49 -10.48
N LEU A 120 -7.25 -14.53 -11.24
CA LEU A 120 -8.03 -13.40 -10.73
C LEU A 120 -9.53 -13.72 -10.80
N PHE A 121 -10.19 -13.60 -9.66
CA PHE A 121 -11.63 -13.83 -9.51
C PHE A 121 -12.38 -12.52 -9.29
N PRO A 122 -13.45 -12.25 -10.08
CA PRO A 122 -14.27 -11.07 -9.90
C PRO A 122 -15.38 -11.29 -8.87
N TYR A 123 -15.55 -10.30 -7.97
CA TYR A 123 -16.62 -10.21 -6.99
C TYR A 123 -17.26 -8.82 -7.08
N THR A 124 -18.41 -8.68 -6.43
CA THR A 124 -19.05 -7.39 -6.16
C THR A 124 -19.46 -7.29 -4.70
N ILE A 125 -19.72 -6.08 -4.22
CA ILE A 125 -20.24 -5.82 -2.87
C ILE A 125 -21.66 -5.32 -3.01
N GLY A 126 -22.61 -6.00 -2.34
CA GLY A 126 -24.01 -5.60 -2.28
C GLY A 126 -24.25 -4.44 -1.30
N ASP A 127 -25.45 -3.89 -1.31
CA ASP A 127 -25.87 -2.81 -0.39
C ASP A 127 -25.85 -3.25 1.08
N ASP A 128 -25.88 -4.56 1.34
CA ASP A 128 -25.74 -5.18 2.65
C ASP A 128 -24.29 -5.33 3.11
N GLY A 129 -23.32 -4.92 2.28
CA GLY A 129 -21.89 -5.05 2.52
C GLY A 129 -21.33 -6.45 2.28
N ARG A 130 -22.11 -7.38 1.72
CA ARG A 130 -21.63 -8.72 1.43
C ARG A 130 -21.01 -8.82 0.04
N LEU A 131 -19.88 -9.52 0.00
CA LEU A 131 -19.24 -9.90 -1.25
C LEU A 131 -19.94 -11.12 -1.85
N SER A 132 -20.15 -11.07 -3.16
CA SER A 132 -20.62 -12.19 -3.94
C SER A 132 -19.82 -12.32 -5.24
N ARG A 133 -19.51 -13.56 -5.62
CA ARG A 133 -18.75 -13.84 -6.82
C ARG A 133 -19.58 -13.51 -8.07
N LEU A 134 -18.96 -12.82 -9.01
CA LEU A 134 -19.56 -12.50 -10.30
C LEU A 134 -19.39 -13.66 -11.28
N SER A 135 -20.34 -13.81 -12.18
CA SER A 135 -20.21 -14.71 -13.33
C SER A 135 -19.13 -14.18 -14.27
N GLY A 136 -18.39 -15.09 -14.90
CA GLY A 136 -17.36 -14.76 -15.87
C GLY A 136 -16.23 -15.77 -15.86
N THR A 137 -15.29 -15.62 -16.80
CA THR A 137 -14.10 -16.45 -16.86
C THR A 137 -13.04 -15.84 -15.96
N PRO A 138 -12.53 -16.58 -14.96
CA PRO A 138 -11.37 -16.12 -14.19
C PRO A 138 -10.19 -15.82 -15.10
N VAL A 139 -9.49 -14.74 -14.83
CA VAL A 139 -8.30 -14.38 -15.61
C VAL A 139 -7.14 -15.24 -15.15
N GLN A 140 -6.57 -16.00 -16.08
CA GLN A 140 -5.34 -16.74 -15.84
C GLN A 140 -4.16 -15.77 -15.89
N ALA A 141 -3.38 -15.69 -14.81
CA ALA A 141 -2.07 -15.10 -14.83
C ALA A 141 -1.05 -16.20 -15.22
N ASP A 142 -0.10 -15.86 -16.08
CA ASP A 142 0.92 -16.81 -16.52
C ASP A 142 2.05 -16.97 -15.48
N ASP A 143 1.98 -16.20 -14.39
CA ASP A 143 2.97 -16.16 -13.30
C ASP A 143 2.27 -15.75 -11.98
N ASP A 144 2.90 -15.96 -10.84
CA ASP A 144 2.37 -15.51 -9.56
C ASP A 144 2.38 -13.99 -9.47
N LEU A 145 1.28 -13.43 -8.94
CA LEU A 145 1.20 -12.01 -8.69
C LEU A 145 1.67 -11.69 -7.27
N VAL A 146 2.63 -10.81 -7.19
CA VAL A 146 3.20 -10.22 -5.97
C VAL A 146 2.69 -8.79 -5.73
N GLY A 147 1.76 -8.34 -6.55
CA GLY A 147 1.06 -7.07 -6.40
C GLY A 147 -0.14 -6.99 -7.33
N LEU A 148 -1.21 -6.37 -6.87
CA LEU A 148 -2.44 -6.18 -7.63
C LEU A 148 -3.04 -4.81 -7.34
N CYS A 149 -3.26 -4.03 -8.37
CA CYS A 149 -4.02 -2.80 -8.31
C CYS A 149 -4.99 -2.69 -9.49
N SER A 150 -5.82 -1.67 -9.48
CA SER A 150 -6.79 -1.46 -10.54
C SER A 150 -6.86 0.02 -10.92
N TYR A 151 -7.29 0.28 -12.14
CA TYR A 151 -7.27 1.58 -12.78
C TYR A 151 -8.52 1.80 -13.61
N THR A 152 -9.12 2.99 -13.50
CA THR A 152 -10.17 3.42 -14.44
C THR A 152 -9.61 4.55 -15.28
N SER A 153 -9.46 4.34 -16.57
CA SER A 153 -8.96 5.37 -17.48
C SER A 153 -9.90 6.57 -17.51
N PRO A 154 -9.46 7.78 -17.16
CA PRO A 154 -10.30 8.97 -17.22
C PRO A 154 -10.63 9.37 -18.66
N VAL A 155 -9.86 8.87 -19.63
CA VAL A 155 -10.06 9.17 -21.05
C VAL A 155 -11.12 8.24 -21.67
N SER A 156 -11.04 6.93 -21.40
CA SER A 156 -11.90 5.95 -22.07
C SER A 156 -13.01 5.40 -21.17
N GLY A 157 -12.93 5.60 -19.85
CA GLY A 157 -13.81 5.01 -18.85
C GLY A 157 -13.63 3.49 -18.69
N ARG A 158 -12.61 2.91 -19.35
CA ARG A 158 -12.33 1.47 -19.27
C ARG A 158 -11.66 1.13 -17.93
N VAL A 159 -11.99 -0.05 -17.41
CA VAL A 159 -11.45 -0.58 -16.17
C VAL A 159 -10.35 -1.58 -16.47
N TYR A 160 -9.23 -1.43 -15.77
CA TYR A 160 -8.07 -2.31 -15.89
C TYR A 160 -7.69 -2.87 -14.53
N ALA A 161 -7.19 -4.10 -14.52
CA ALA A 161 -6.36 -4.63 -13.45
C ALA A 161 -4.90 -4.62 -13.90
N LEU A 162 -4.00 -4.34 -12.96
CA LEU A 162 -2.56 -4.38 -13.16
C LEU A 162 -1.95 -5.29 -12.11
N GLY A 163 -1.26 -6.33 -12.55
CA GLY A 163 -0.60 -7.32 -11.69
C GLY A 163 0.91 -7.23 -11.84
N MET A 164 1.63 -7.09 -10.73
CA MET A 164 3.08 -7.27 -10.69
C MET A 164 3.38 -8.76 -10.52
N THR A 165 4.27 -9.32 -11.35
CA THR A 165 4.59 -10.75 -11.29
C THR A 165 5.95 -10.99 -10.66
N ASP A 166 6.13 -12.14 -10.01
CA ASP A 166 7.44 -12.60 -9.50
C ASP A 166 8.50 -12.67 -10.60
N GLY A 167 8.08 -12.96 -11.84
CA GLY A 167 8.93 -12.92 -13.03
C GLY A 167 9.41 -11.51 -13.45
N GLY A 168 8.91 -10.45 -12.81
CA GLY A 168 9.30 -9.06 -13.06
C GLY A 168 8.58 -8.40 -14.23
N GLN A 169 7.34 -8.81 -14.50
CA GLN A 169 6.46 -8.18 -15.48
C GLN A 169 5.31 -7.46 -14.76
N MET A 170 4.87 -6.35 -15.29
CA MET A 170 3.56 -5.77 -15.01
C MET A 170 2.61 -6.22 -16.13
N LEU A 171 1.60 -6.99 -15.77
CA LEU A 171 0.53 -7.44 -16.68
C LEU A 171 -0.69 -6.54 -16.50
N GLN A 172 -1.28 -6.09 -17.60
CA GLN A 172 -2.46 -5.23 -17.56
C GLN A 172 -3.60 -5.85 -18.37
N TRP A 173 -4.73 -6.10 -17.69
CA TRP A 173 -5.95 -6.66 -18.28
C TRP A 173 -7.03 -5.61 -18.31
N GLU A 174 -7.69 -5.47 -19.45
CA GLU A 174 -8.93 -4.71 -19.60
C GLU A 174 -10.11 -5.57 -19.17
N TYR A 175 -10.89 -5.09 -18.19
CA TYR A 175 -12.13 -5.73 -17.75
C TYR A 175 -13.34 -5.13 -18.44
N PHE A 176 -14.24 -5.96 -18.89
CA PHE A 176 -15.47 -5.56 -19.61
C PHE A 176 -16.60 -6.55 -19.36
N THR A 177 -17.79 -6.17 -19.75
CA THR A 177 -19.00 -6.99 -19.62
C THR A 177 -19.35 -7.69 -20.94
N LYS A 178 -19.71 -8.96 -20.88
CA LYS A 178 -20.25 -9.74 -21.99
C LYS A 178 -21.54 -10.42 -21.54
N GLY A 179 -22.69 -9.88 -21.92
CA GLY A 179 -23.96 -10.23 -21.29
C GLY A 179 -23.95 -9.84 -19.82
N ASP A 180 -24.22 -10.80 -18.92
CA ASP A 180 -24.18 -10.61 -17.46
C ASP A 180 -22.85 -11.12 -16.85
N ALA A 181 -21.87 -11.47 -17.68
CA ALA A 181 -20.58 -11.99 -17.24
C ALA A 181 -19.48 -10.93 -17.30
N VAL A 182 -18.57 -11.00 -16.35
CA VAL A 182 -17.33 -10.21 -16.34
C VAL A 182 -16.26 -10.98 -17.09
N GLU A 183 -15.70 -10.35 -18.10
CA GLU A 183 -14.62 -10.89 -18.92
C GLU A 183 -13.43 -9.95 -18.89
N ALA A 184 -12.23 -10.47 -19.19
CA ALA A 184 -11.06 -9.66 -19.33
C ALA A 184 -10.15 -10.13 -20.46
N ARG A 185 -9.27 -9.24 -20.92
CA ARG A 185 -8.25 -9.54 -21.90
C ARG A 185 -6.93 -8.88 -21.54
N LEU A 186 -5.84 -9.58 -21.71
CA LEU A 186 -4.51 -8.99 -21.58
C LEU A 186 -4.30 -7.96 -22.70
N VAL A 187 -3.95 -6.75 -22.35
CA VAL A 187 -3.75 -5.63 -23.29
C VAL A 187 -2.33 -5.11 -23.29
N ARG A 188 -1.56 -5.38 -22.22
CA ARG A 188 -0.19 -4.88 -22.09
C ARG A 188 0.61 -5.76 -21.14
N SER A 189 1.91 -5.93 -21.45
CA SER A 189 2.92 -6.48 -20.56
C SER A 189 4.15 -5.58 -20.61
N VAL A 190 4.69 -5.22 -19.43
CA VAL A 190 5.80 -4.27 -19.28
C VAL A 190 6.83 -4.84 -18.32
N PRO A 191 8.11 -4.94 -18.70
CA PRO A 191 9.14 -5.36 -17.75
C PRO A 191 9.36 -4.28 -16.69
N VAL A 192 9.20 -4.64 -15.42
CA VAL A 192 9.34 -3.74 -14.25
C VAL A 192 10.48 -4.15 -13.31
N GLY A 193 10.96 -5.38 -13.40
CA GLY A 193 11.98 -5.93 -12.50
C GLY A 193 11.37 -6.88 -11.47
N LYS A 194 12.18 -7.82 -10.99
CA LYS A 194 11.72 -8.90 -10.09
C LYS A 194 11.40 -8.44 -8.67
N GLY A 195 11.89 -7.27 -8.26
CA GLY A 195 11.57 -6.70 -6.96
C GLY A 195 10.32 -5.84 -6.95
N ALA A 196 9.64 -5.69 -8.11
CA ALA A 196 8.41 -4.91 -8.19
C ALA A 196 7.26 -5.66 -7.53
N GLU A 197 6.76 -5.11 -6.44
CA GLU A 197 5.63 -5.63 -5.68
C GLU A 197 4.51 -4.58 -5.63
N TYR A 198 3.56 -4.75 -4.76
CA TYR A 198 2.42 -3.87 -4.49
C TYR A 198 2.33 -2.61 -5.35
N CYS A 199 1.16 -2.29 -5.82
CA CYS A 199 0.95 -1.12 -6.66
C CYS A 199 -0.34 -0.37 -6.33
N VAL A 200 -0.38 0.89 -6.76
CA VAL A 200 -1.57 1.74 -6.73
C VAL A 200 -1.56 2.66 -7.96
N VAL A 201 -2.74 3.07 -8.40
CA VAL A 201 -2.85 4.00 -9.54
C VAL A 201 -3.61 5.25 -9.11
N ASP A 202 -3.04 6.40 -9.44
CA ASP A 202 -3.79 7.66 -9.51
C ASP A 202 -4.58 7.69 -10.82
N ASP A 203 -5.89 7.49 -10.73
CA ASP A 203 -6.76 7.50 -11.91
C ASP A 203 -6.75 8.87 -12.63
N ALA A 204 -6.61 9.96 -11.88
CA ALA A 204 -6.69 11.31 -12.44
C ALA A 204 -5.51 11.62 -13.36
N SER A 205 -4.30 11.28 -12.95
CA SER A 205 -3.09 11.46 -13.77
C SER A 205 -2.80 10.24 -14.64
N GLY A 206 -3.38 9.07 -14.35
CA GLY A 206 -3.01 7.82 -14.98
C GLY A 206 -1.59 7.35 -14.60
N THR A 207 -1.13 7.68 -13.40
CA THR A 207 0.19 7.28 -12.91
C THR A 207 0.06 6.06 -12.01
N LEU A 208 0.73 4.98 -12.37
CA LEU A 208 0.96 3.81 -11.54
C LEU A 208 2.19 4.05 -10.66
N TYR A 209 2.05 3.83 -9.35
CA TYR A 209 3.15 3.77 -8.38
C TYR A 209 3.30 2.35 -7.89
N TYR A 210 4.54 1.91 -7.67
CA TYR A 210 4.82 0.58 -7.12
C TYR A 210 6.08 0.58 -6.27
N GLY A 211 6.11 -0.31 -5.28
CA GLY A 211 7.30 -0.62 -4.50
C GLY A 211 8.21 -1.57 -5.28
N ASP A 212 9.50 -1.37 -5.13
CA ASP A 212 10.52 -2.32 -5.57
C ASP A 212 11.44 -2.57 -4.37
N GLU A 213 11.44 -3.80 -3.88
CA GLU A 213 12.17 -4.20 -2.65
C GLU A 213 13.63 -3.75 -2.64
N ALA A 214 14.30 -3.82 -3.79
CA ALA A 214 15.72 -3.52 -3.90
C ALA A 214 16.01 -2.09 -4.35
N LEU A 215 15.10 -1.47 -5.08
CA LEU A 215 15.35 -0.18 -5.73
C LEU A 215 14.68 1.00 -5.03
N GLY A 216 13.47 0.83 -4.49
CA GLY A 216 12.70 1.90 -3.84
C GLY A 216 11.30 2.06 -4.42
N VAL A 217 10.83 3.28 -4.61
CA VAL A 217 9.50 3.60 -5.17
C VAL A 217 9.63 4.11 -6.58
N MET A 218 8.90 3.46 -7.47
CA MET A 218 8.89 3.76 -8.90
C MET A 218 7.51 4.19 -9.36
N ALA A 219 7.47 4.88 -10.48
CA ALA A 219 6.23 5.21 -11.16
C ALA A 219 6.34 4.98 -12.67
N LEU A 220 5.21 4.70 -13.30
CA LEU A 220 5.09 4.61 -14.77
C LEU A 220 3.65 4.93 -15.21
N PRO A 221 3.42 5.29 -16.49
CA PRO A 221 2.08 5.51 -16.99
C PRO A 221 1.23 4.24 -17.03
N ALA A 222 0.03 4.28 -16.43
CA ALA A 222 -0.96 3.20 -16.46
C ALA A 222 -1.74 3.15 -17.79
N SER A 223 -1.77 4.24 -18.57
CA SER A 223 -2.43 4.27 -19.88
C SER A 223 -1.74 3.32 -20.86
N VAL A 224 -2.54 2.50 -21.54
CA VAL A 224 -2.04 1.53 -22.53
C VAL A 224 -1.51 2.19 -23.80
N GLU A 225 -1.88 3.42 -24.07
CA GLU A 225 -1.46 4.20 -25.22
C GLU A 225 -0.15 4.98 -24.97
N THR A 226 0.35 5.01 -23.74
CA THR A 226 1.53 5.79 -23.34
C THR A 226 2.75 4.87 -23.22
N ASP A 227 3.92 5.37 -23.64
CA ASP A 227 5.20 4.69 -23.44
C ASP A 227 5.40 4.40 -21.94
N PRO A 228 5.69 3.16 -21.54
CA PRO A 228 5.85 2.76 -20.15
C PRO A 228 7.20 3.18 -19.53
N ALA A 229 7.67 4.38 -19.84
CA ALA A 229 8.91 4.90 -19.26
C ALA A 229 8.79 5.02 -17.74
N ARG A 230 9.68 4.32 -17.03
CA ARG A 230 9.74 4.37 -15.56
C ARG A 230 10.39 5.65 -15.08
N THR A 231 9.87 6.19 -13.99
CA THR A 231 10.45 7.29 -13.24
C THR A 231 10.69 6.86 -11.79
N VAL A 232 11.68 7.47 -11.16
CA VAL A 232 12.01 7.23 -9.76
C VAL A 232 11.25 8.24 -8.91
N VAL A 233 10.54 7.77 -7.88
CA VAL A 233 9.96 8.61 -6.82
C VAL A 233 10.99 8.78 -5.70
N ASP A 234 11.53 7.67 -5.18
CA ASP A 234 12.66 7.65 -4.25
C ASP A 234 13.39 6.31 -4.36
N LEU A 235 14.63 6.29 -3.95
CA LEU A 235 15.48 5.11 -3.98
C LEU A 235 15.75 4.57 -2.56
N ALA A 236 16.06 3.30 -2.49
CA ALA A 236 16.64 2.69 -1.30
C ALA A 236 18.08 3.18 -1.08
N ALA A 237 18.50 3.19 0.18
CA ALA A 237 19.88 3.55 0.57
C ALA A 237 20.92 2.71 -0.19
N PRO A 238 22.08 3.24 -0.48
CA PRO A 238 22.59 4.58 -0.11
C PRO A 238 22.23 5.70 -1.13
N ARG A 239 21.33 5.46 -2.07
CA ARG A 239 21.00 6.39 -3.16
C ARG A 239 19.82 7.29 -2.86
N GLY A 240 18.99 6.92 -1.91
CA GLY A 240 17.78 7.63 -1.47
C GLY A 240 17.53 7.45 0.02
N GLY A 241 16.32 7.81 0.45
CA GLY A 241 15.95 7.88 1.87
C GLY A 241 15.22 6.67 2.43
N LEU A 242 14.94 5.65 1.62
CA LEU A 242 14.32 4.40 2.07
C LEU A 242 15.39 3.41 2.53
N ALA A 243 15.03 2.50 3.43
CA ALA A 243 15.95 1.43 3.84
C ALA A 243 16.05 0.37 2.73
N ALA A 244 15.32 -0.69 2.84
CA ALA A 244 15.18 -1.73 1.82
C ALA A 244 13.79 -2.37 1.99
N GLU A 245 13.43 -3.34 1.15
CA GLU A 245 12.14 -4.03 1.23
C GLU A 245 10.97 -3.02 1.22
N VAL A 246 10.94 -2.23 0.16
CA VAL A 246 9.84 -1.31 -0.09
C VAL A 246 8.65 -2.12 -0.61
N LYS A 247 7.61 -2.23 0.20
CA LYS A 247 6.46 -3.09 -0.06
C LYS A 247 5.19 -2.28 -0.36
N GLY A 248 4.23 -2.29 0.55
CA GLY A 248 2.92 -1.66 0.36
C GLY A 248 2.98 -0.23 -0.15
N VAL A 249 2.15 0.09 -1.13
CA VAL A 249 2.01 1.42 -1.72
C VAL A 249 0.55 1.83 -1.75
N GLY A 250 0.22 2.96 -1.14
CA GLY A 250 -1.10 3.56 -1.11
C GLY A 250 -1.10 4.95 -1.72
N PHE A 251 -2.28 5.42 -2.09
CA PHE A 251 -2.44 6.70 -2.76
C PHE A 251 -3.69 7.42 -2.29
N VAL A 252 -3.56 8.72 -2.02
CA VAL A 252 -4.68 9.62 -1.78
C VAL A 252 -4.41 10.99 -2.41
N HIS A 253 -5.46 11.75 -2.64
CA HIS A 253 -5.32 13.19 -2.88
C HIS A 253 -5.38 13.95 -1.55
N GLY A 254 -4.45 14.87 -1.34
CA GLY A 254 -4.56 15.86 -0.28
C GLY A 254 -5.75 16.79 -0.49
N ALA A 255 -6.11 17.59 0.50
CA ALA A 255 -7.20 18.56 0.38
C ALA A 255 -6.99 19.60 -0.73
N ASP A 256 -5.73 19.90 -1.04
CA ASP A 256 -5.34 20.76 -2.16
C ASP A 256 -5.38 20.03 -3.53
N GLY A 257 -5.86 18.79 -3.56
CA GLY A 257 -5.94 17.94 -4.76
C GLY A 257 -4.60 17.37 -5.22
N ARG A 258 -3.49 17.61 -4.49
CA ARG A 258 -2.19 17.07 -4.86
C ARG A 258 -2.06 15.59 -4.48
N PRO A 259 -1.37 14.76 -5.30
CA PRO A 259 -1.15 13.36 -4.99
C PRO A 259 -0.26 13.19 -3.76
N LEU A 260 -0.65 12.26 -2.89
CA LEU A 260 0.16 11.75 -1.79
C LEU A 260 0.31 10.25 -1.93
N VAL A 261 1.55 9.79 -2.00
CA VAL A 261 1.89 8.36 -2.04
C VAL A 261 2.39 7.93 -0.68
N VAL A 262 1.76 6.93 -0.09
CA VAL A 262 2.16 6.33 1.19
C VAL A 262 2.86 5.02 0.91
N VAL A 263 3.99 4.80 1.54
CA VAL A 263 4.86 3.66 1.23
C VAL A 263 5.30 2.97 2.52
N THR A 264 5.30 1.65 2.52
CA THR A 264 5.91 0.82 3.54
C THR A 264 7.41 0.71 3.31
N ASP A 265 8.22 1.19 4.23
CA ASP A 265 9.68 0.99 4.30
C ASP A 265 9.95 -0.12 5.34
N ALA A 266 9.71 -1.38 4.91
CA ALA A 266 9.53 -2.52 5.80
C ALA A 266 10.78 -2.82 6.65
N SER A 267 11.95 -2.84 6.05
CA SER A 267 13.22 -3.05 6.80
C SER A 267 13.48 -2.01 7.90
N ALA A 268 12.82 -0.86 7.86
CA ALA A 268 12.94 0.20 8.87
C ALA A 268 11.70 0.28 9.78
N GLU A 269 10.74 -0.62 9.62
CA GLU A 269 9.45 -0.65 10.34
C GLU A 269 8.77 0.73 10.37
N ARG A 270 8.76 1.43 9.23
CA ARG A 270 8.24 2.78 9.10
C ARG A 270 7.50 3.00 7.79
N PHE A 271 6.79 4.11 7.74
CA PHE A 271 6.04 4.56 6.58
C PHE A 271 6.55 5.92 6.12
N ALA A 272 6.64 6.10 4.82
CA ALA A 272 7.01 7.38 4.21
C ALA A 272 5.85 7.93 3.37
N ILE A 273 5.66 9.24 3.40
CA ILE A 273 4.67 9.94 2.56
C ILE A 273 5.42 10.84 1.58
N TYR A 274 5.07 10.72 0.31
CA TYR A 274 5.66 11.48 -0.79
C TYR A 274 4.63 12.41 -1.37
N GLY A 275 5.05 13.65 -1.65
CA GLY A 275 4.29 14.62 -2.41
C GLY A 275 4.69 14.63 -3.89
N PRO A 276 4.08 15.53 -4.70
CA PRO A 276 4.32 15.59 -6.15
C PRO A 276 5.72 16.07 -6.54
N GLU A 277 6.46 16.70 -5.64
CA GLU A 277 7.75 17.33 -5.94
C GLU A 277 8.95 16.37 -5.78
N GLY A 278 8.68 15.09 -5.42
CA GLY A 278 9.70 14.08 -5.12
C GLY A 278 10.28 14.26 -3.71
N GLY A 279 10.89 13.17 -3.22
CA GLY A 279 11.36 13.08 -1.84
C GLY A 279 10.24 12.96 -0.81
N PRO A 280 10.51 12.35 0.35
CA PRO A 280 9.51 12.20 1.40
C PRO A 280 9.19 13.54 2.06
N ILE A 281 7.91 13.84 2.20
CA ILE A 281 7.40 15.00 2.92
C ILE A 281 7.17 14.71 4.40
N GLY A 282 7.17 13.43 4.79
CA GLY A 282 7.07 13.00 6.18
C GLY A 282 7.26 11.50 6.33
N ARG A 283 7.57 11.08 7.56
CA ARG A 283 7.72 9.68 7.95
C ARG A 283 7.10 9.45 9.32
N PHE A 284 6.58 8.25 9.55
CA PHE A 284 6.01 7.84 10.83
C PHE A 284 6.17 6.33 11.03
N GLN A 285 5.95 5.88 12.27
CA GLN A 285 5.84 4.47 12.65
C GLN A 285 4.46 4.23 13.27
N ILE A 286 3.97 2.99 13.16
CA ILE A 286 2.73 2.58 13.83
C ILE A 286 3.13 1.75 15.05
N GLY A 287 2.92 2.32 16.21
CA GLY A 287 3.21 1.69 17.49
C GLY A 287 1.97 1.17 18.18
N ALA A 288 2.17 0.46 19.29
CA ALA A 288 1.11 -0.06 20.11
C ALA A 288 0.17 1.05 20.62
N GLY A 289 -1.13 0.75 20.70
CA GLY A 289 -2.15 1.65 21.21
C GLY A 289 -3.21 0.94 22.05
N GLY A 290 -3.28 1.24 23.34
CA GLY A 290 -4.24 0.60 24.23
C GLY A 290 -4.00 -0.91 24.38
N ALA A 291 -4.88 -1.71 23.79
CA ALA A 291 -4.75 -3.16 23.75
C ALA A 291 -4.23 -3.70 22.42
N VAL A 292 -3.95 -2.80 21.46
CA VAL A 292 -3.47 -3.14 20.12
C VAL A 292 -1.94 -3.05 20.12
N ASP A 293 -1.26 -4.05 19.61
CA ASP A 293 0.18 -4.10 19.46
C ASP A 293 0.70 -3.17 18.34
N ALA A 294 1.99 -3.09 18.16
CA ALA A 294 2.61 -2.34 17.08
C ALA A 294 2.53 -3.14 15.76
N VAL A 295 2.69 -2.44 14.63
CA VAL A 295 2.90 -3.13 13.34
C VAL A 295 4.30 -3.72 13.33
N GLY A 296 4.39 -5.02 13.01
CA GLY A 296 5.63 -5.73 12.73
C GLY A 296 5.57 -6.43 11.36
N GLU A 297 6.71 -6.58 10.69
CA GLU A 297 6.81 -7.23 9.38
C GLU A 297 5.71 -6.78 8.40
N SER A 298 5.60 -5.46 8.20
CA SER A 298 4.52 -4.85 7.43
C SER A 298 4.59 -5.19 5.95
N GLU A 299 3.44 -5.58 5.38
CA GLU A 299 3.27 -5.96 3.98
C GLU A 299 2.45 -4.90 3.21
N GLY A 300 1.31 -5.29 2.67
CA GLY A 300 0.42 -4.40 1.92
C GLY A 300 -0.21 -3.30 2.78
N LEU A 301 -0.54 -2.20 2.17
CA LEU A 301 -1.31 -1.13 2.78
C LEU A 301 -2.39 -0.60 1.85
N ALA A 302 -3.43 -0.01 2.45
CA ALA A 302 -4.44 0.76 1.74
C ALA A 302 -4.75 2.04 2.53
N VAL A 303 -5.04 3.11 1.84
CA VAL A 303 -5.42 4.39 2.44
C VAL A 303 -6.64 4.99 1.75
N ALA A 304 -7.54 5.57 2.55
CA ALA A 304 -8.70 6.30 2.04
C ALA A 304 -8.87 7.57 2.87
N ALA A 305 -8.75 8.72 2.23
CA ALA A 305 -8.83 10.05 2.85
C ALA A 305 -10.22 10.66 2.65
N VAL A 306 -11.24 9.97 3.13
CA VAL A 306 -12.65 10.40 3.08
C VAL A 306 -13.32 10.12 4.42
N PRO A 307 -14.33 10.90 4.84
CA PRO A 307 -15.01 10.67 6.11
C PRO A 307 -15.61 9.27 6.22
N MET A 308 -15.27 8.56 7.30
CA MET A 308 -15.75 7.21 7.61
C MET A 308 -16.45 7.14 8.99
N GLY A 309 -17.32 8.10 9.26
CA GLY A 309 -18.03 8.23 10.52
C GLY A 309 -17.23 9.01 11.57
N GLU A 310 -17.76 9.06 12.80
CA GLU A 310 -17.18 9.85 13.89
C GLU A 310 -15.81 9.35 14.34
N ALA A 311 -15.56 8.04 14.25
CA ALA A 311 -14.28 7.43 14.63
C ALA A 311 -13.15 7.82 13.67
N TYR A 312 -13.47 8.00 12.40
CA TYR A 312 -12.49 8.28 11.35
C TYR A 312 -12.95 9.42 10.43
N PRO A 313 -13.00 10.66 10.95
CA PRO A 313 -13.58 11.80 10.24
C PRO A 313 -12.82 12.19 8.96
N GLU A 314 -11.55 11.83 8.86
CA GLU A 314 -10.70 12.09 7.68
C GLU A 314 -10.27 10.79 6.96
N GLY A 315 -10.86 9.63 7.33
CA GLY A 315 -10.53 8.34 6.74
C GLY A 315 -9.49 7.54 7.52
N ILE A 316 -9.01 6.47 6.89
CA ILE A 316 -8.12 5.48 7.51
C ILE A 316 -6.95 5.11 6.61
N LEU A 317 -5.87 4.69 7.26
CA LEU A 317 -4.79 3.86 6.74
C LEU A 317 -4.95 2.47 7.34
N VAL A 318 -4.88 1.43 6.53
CA VAL A 318 -4.88 0.03 6.94
C VAL A 318 -3.60 -0.62 6.46
N VAL A 319 -2.94 -1.37 7.33
CA VAL A 319 -1.65 -2.02 7.05
C VAL A 319 -1.75 -3.49 7.42
N ALA A 320 -1.27 -4.37 6.55
CA ALA A 320 -1.10 -5.78 6.85
C ALA A 320 0.06 -5.95 7.84
N ASP A 321 -0.20 -6.67 8.92
CA ASP A 321 0.70 -6.92 10.02
C ASP A 321 0.92 -8.43 10.16
N GLN A 322 2.16 -8.87 9.93
CA GLN A 322 2.52 -10.28 9.95
C GLN A 322 2.91 -10.75 11.35
N ASP A 323 3.44 -9.85 12.21
CA ASP A 323 3.85 -10.16 13.58
C ASP A 323 2.82 -9.61 14.60
N ASN A 324 1.79 -10.39 14.87
CA ASN A 324 0.66 -10.03 15.73
C ASN A 324 0.78 -10.68 17.12
N ASP A 325 1.87 -10.35 17.86
CA ASP A 325 2.11 -10.79 19.25
C ASP A 325 1.88 -12.31 19.50
N GLY A 326 2.17 -13.17 18.50
CA GLY A 326 2.06 -14.62 18.55
C GLY A 326 0.66 -15.17 18.26
N GLU A 327 -0.29 -14.35 17.86
CA GLU A 327 -1.52 -14.74 17.19
C GLU A 327 -1.30 -14.77 15.66
N HIS A 328 -2.28 -15.25 14.89
CA HIS A 328 -2.23 -15.13 13.44
C HIS A 328 -2.22 -13.66 13.02
N SER A 329 -1.57 -13.38 11.89
CA SER A 329 -1.48 -12.06 11.29
C SER A 329 -2.84 -11.34 11.21
N ASN A 330 -2.83 -10.03 11.18
CA ASN A 330 -4.04 -9.22 11.11
C ASN A 330 -3.83 -7.94 10.26
N PHE A 331 -4.75 -6.99 10.36
CA PHE A 331 -4.64 -5.68 9.74
C PHE A 331 -4.80 -4.59 10.79
N LYS A 332 -3.81 -3.72 10.93
CA LYS A 332 -3.87 -2.57 11.84
C LYS A 332 -4.59 -1.40 11.17
N ILE A 333 -5.43 -0.72 11.93
CA ILE A 333 -6.25 0.41 11.47
C ILE A 333 -5.75 1.67 12.17
N VAL A 334 -5.37 2.67 11.40
CA VAL A 334 -4.91 3.98 11.89
C VAL A 334 -5.77 5.07 11.29
N GLY A 335 -6.18 6.06 12.08
CA GLY A 335 -6.82 7.25 11.51
C GLY A 335 -5.90 7.97 10.54
N TRP A 336 -6.38 8.32 9.35
CA TRP A 336 -5.52 8.99 8.35
C TRP A 336 -5.00 10.34 8.85
N ARG A 337 -5.81 11.08 9.60
CA ARG A 337 -5.39 12.32 10.23
C ARG A 337 -4.20 12.12 11.16
N GLU A 338 -4.29 11.12 12.04
CA GLU A 338 -3.28 10.81 13.04
C GLU A 338 -1.96 10.38 12.37
N ALA A 339 -2.03 9.57 11.32
CA ALA A 339 -0.86 9.17 10.51
C ALA A 339 -0.20 10.39 9.85
N ARG A 340 -0.99 11.27 9.26
CA ARG A 340 -0.53 12.50 8.62
C ARG A 340 0.15 13.45 9.61
N VAL A 341 -0.47 13.66 10.77
CA VAL A 341 0.07 14.52 11.84
C VAL A 341 1.39 13.95 12.38
N ALA A 342 1.47 12.64 12.59
CA ALA A 342 2.72 11.98 12.98
C ALA A 342 3.81 12.15 11.91
N ALA A 343 3.44 12.14 10.64
CA ALA A 343 4.36 12.43 9.53
C ALA A 343 4.76 13.93 9.43
N GLY A 344 4.23 14.81 10.29
CA GLY A 344 4.53 16.25 10.27
C GLY A 344 3.80 17.02 9.17
N ILE A 345 2.77 16.42 8.55
CA ILE A 345 1.97 17.05 7.51
C ILE A 345 0.82 17.83 8.17
N ALA A 346 0.86 19.16 8.08
CA ALA A 346 -0.09 20.04 8.74
C ALA A 346 -1.52 19.94 8.20
N ASP A 347 -2.52 20.26 9.03
CA ASP A 347 -3.95 20.29 8.69
C ASP A 347 -4.28 21.24 7.53
N THR A 348 -3.47 22.28 7.30
CA THR A 348 -3.65 23.22 6.19
C THR A 348 -3.48 22.59 4.80
N ALA A 349 -2.84 21.42 4.71
CA ALA A 349 -2.79 20.65 3.46
C ALA A 349 -4.11 19.95 3.13
N PHE A 350 -5.12 20.03 4.00
CA PHE A 350 -6.44 19.38 3.90
C PHE A 350 -7.59 20.31 4.32
N ALA A 351 -7.36 21.62 4.35
CA ALA A 351 -8.43 22.60 4.62
C ALA A 351 -9.29 22.81 3.36
N ASP A 352 -10.61 22.69 3.55
CA ASP A 352 -11.81 22.79 2.70
C ASP A 352 -11.69 23.29 1.25
#